data_4e9cb2d04cd4853256bb1deae23a20e4
#
_entry.id   4e9cb2d04cd4853256bb1deae23a20e4
#
_cell.length_a   1.000
_cell.length_b   1.000
_cell.length_c   1.000
_cell.angle_alpha   90.00
_cell.angle_beta   90.00
_cell.angle_gamma   90.00
#
_symmetry.space_group_name_H-M   'P 1'
#
loop_
_entity.id
_entity.type
_entity.pdbx_description
1 polymer ?
#
loop_
_entity_poly.entity_id
_entity_poly.type
_entity_poly.pdbx_seq_one_letter_code
_entity_poly.pdbx_strand_id
1 'polypeptide(L)'
;MKRISRRNFLKVAGVGAAALGLAACGGSKSGSTATSGSASSAAGSSTGSVNTAGFTVQYGPNPETLDPSLNSAVDGANTIITIFEPLLIINENNEVVGGQAESWEASEDGLTWTFTMRDGLKWSDGTDLTAKDFEYTFKRMVNPDTAAPYAETCLGMIDGFDAAAGFPDADGNPTVEPNPDALNVKASDDGKTLTIVLSY
;
A
#
# COMPACT_ATOMS: atom_id res chain seq x y z
N MET A 1 19.07 -37.71 17.62
CA MET A 1 18.44 -37.33 16.32
C MET A 1 19.40 -36.47 15.52
N LYS A 2 19.84 -36.93 14.33
CA LYS A 2 20.75 -36.16 13.46
C LYS A 2 19.94 -35.06 12.77
N ARG A 3 20.33 -33.78 12.92
CA ARG A 3 19.70 -32.65 12.26
C ARG A 3 20.03 -32.67 10.75
N ILE A 4 19.02 -32.76 9.91
CA ILE A 4 19.16 -32.66 8.46
C ILE A 4 19.36 -31.17 8.09
N SER A 5 20.46 -30.88 7.36
CA SER A 5 20.70 -29.49 6.92
C SER A 5 19.71 -29.09 5.80
N ARG A 6 19.36 -27.81 5.73
CA ARG A 6 18.45 -27.26 4.72
C ARG A 6 18.87 -27.61 3.28
N ARG A 7 20.17 -27.71 3.03
CA ARG A 7 20.75 -28.07 1.73
C ARG A 7 20.50 -29.51 1.35
N ASN A 8 20.48 -30.45 2.32
CA ASN A 8 20.20 -31.86 2.08
C ASN A 8 18.70 -32.12 1.93
N PHE A 9 17.85 -31.33 2.60
CA PHE A 9 16.40 -31.41 2.42
C PHE A 9 15.98 -31.03 0.99
N LEU A 10 16.54 -29.95 0.43
CA LEU A 10 16.26 -29.53 -0.95
C LEU A 10 16.71 -30.56 -2.00
N LYS A 11 17.81 -31.26 -1.76
CA LYS A 11 18.28 -32.35 -2.67
C LYS A 11 17.35 -33.55 -2.68
N VAL A 12 16.79 -33.91 -1.53
CA VAL A 12 15.86 -35.06 -1.43
C VAL A 12 14.48 -34.68 -2.01
N ALA A 13 14.00 -33.45 -1.79
CA ALA A 13 12.74 -32.98 -2.37
C ALA A 13 12.79 -32.88 -3.91
N GLY A 14 13.94 -32.47 -4.47
CA GLY A 14 14.14 -32.37 -5.92
C GLY A 14 14.09 -33.69 -6.67
N VAL A 15 14.61 -34.75 -6.06
CA VAL A 15 14.60 -36.12 -6.69
C VAL A 15 13.20 -36.73 -6.63
N GLY A 16 12.42 -36.46 -5.60
CA GLY A 16 11.05 -36.97 -5.46
C GLY A 16 10.07 -36.35 -6.48
N ALA A 17 10.24 -35.07 -6.82
CA ALA A 17 9.38 -34.40 -7.79
C ALA A 17 9.62 -34.85 -9.25
N ALA A 18 10.85 -35.21 -9.59
CA ALA A 18 11.19 -35.72 -10.94
C ALA A 18 10.64 -37.12 -11.22
N ALA A 19 10.48 -37.96 -10.18
CA ALA A 19 9.98 -39.31 -10.34
C ALA A 19 8.45 -39.41 -10.53
N LEU A 20 7.68 -38.41 -10.07
CA LEU A 20 6.23 -38.39 -10.23
C LEU A 20 5.76 -37.77 -11.55
N GLY A 21 6.61 -37.00 -12.25
CA GLY A 21 6.29 -36.36 -13.53
C GLY A 21 6.35 -37.30 -14.75
N LEU A 22 6.98 -38.48 -14.65
CA LEU A 22 7.16 -39.41 -15.77
C LEU A 22 6.07 -40.50 -15.89
N ALA A 23 5.15 -40.58 -14.93
CA ALA A 23 4.08 -41.60 -14.94
C ALA A 23 2.76 -41.14 -15.60
N ALA A 24 2.65 -39.87 -16.00
CA ALA A 24 1.41 -39.29 -16.53
C ALA A 24 1.34 -39.17 -18.07
N CYS A 25 2.35 -39.58 -18.81
CA CYS A 25 2.36 -39.57 -20.28
C CYS A 25 2.42 -40.97 -20.87
N GLY A 26 1.35 -41.72 -20.80
CA GLY A 26 1.19 -43.04 -21.42
C GLY A 26 -0.20 -43.22 -22.00
N GLY A 27 -0.35 -42.99 -23.34
CA GLY A 27 -1.40 -43.63 -24.11
C GLY A 27 -2.44 -42.72 -24.78
N SER A 28 -2.20 -42.30 -26.04
CA SER A 28 -3.07 -42.60 -27.16
C SER A 28 -2.48 -42.01 -28.46
N LYS A 29 -2.36 -42.87 -29.46
CA LYS A 29 -1.87 -42.59 -30.82
C LYS A 29 -2.87 -41.73 -31.61
N SER A 30 -2.42 -40.65 -32.25
CA SER A 30 -2.81 -40.34 -33.62
C SER A 30 -1.81 -39.35 -34.20
N GLY A 31 -1.30 -39.65 -35.41
CA GLY A 31 -0.17 -38.95 -36.00
C GLY A 31 -0.47 -37.60 -36.59
N SER A 32 0.59 -36.84 -36.71
CA SER A 32 0.94 -36.04 -37.94
C SER A 32 2.17 -35.18 -37.68
N THR A 33 3.21 -35.45 -38.47
CA THR A 33 4.24 -34.58 -39.09
C THR A 33 4.96 -33.54 -38.24
N ALA A 34 6.21 -33.83 -37.92
CA ALA A 34 7.21 -32.88 -37.50
C ALA A 34 7.57 -31.89 -38.61
N THR A 35 7.57 -30.61 -38.29
CA THR A 35 8.30 -29.58 -39.05
C THR A 35 9.19 -28.83 -38.05
N SER A 36 10.48 -29.01 -38.20
CA SER A 36 11.52 -28.28 -37.51
C SER A 36 11.59 -26.85 -38.05
N GLY A 37 11.27 -25.85 -37.20
CA GLY A 37 11.43 -24.45 -37.49
C GLY A 37 12.43 -23.80 -36.53
N SER A 38 13.55 -23.32 -37.11
CA SER A 38 14.59 -22.54 -36.45
C SER A 38 14.03 -21.34 -35.70
N ALA A 39 14.44 -21.18 -34.45
CA ALA A 39 14.23 -19.96 -33.69
C ALA A 39 15.15 -18.86 -34.20
N SER A 40 14.61 -17.92 -34.97
CA SER A 40 15.27 -16.65 -35.33
C SER A 40 14.85 -15.59 -34.31
N SER A 41 15.81 -15.08 -33.56
CA SER A 41 15.61 -13.94 -32.64
C SER A 41 15.39 -12.68 -33.44
N ALA A 42 14.16 -12.29 -33.67
CA ALA A 42 13.80 -10.97 -34.14
C ALA A 42 13.36 -10.13 -32.91
N ALA A 43 14.16 -9.15 -32.56
CA ALA A 43 13.75 -8.05 -31.68
C ALA A 43 12.67 -7.25 -32.43
N GLY A 44 11.43 -7.67 -32.30
CA GLY A 44 10.26 -6.97 -32.79
C GLY A 44 9.75 -6.05 -31.69
N SER A 45 9.77 -4.75 -31.94
CA SER A 45 8.98 -3.77 -31.19
C SER A 45 7.51 -4.22 -31.19
N SER A 46 7.09 -4.91 -30.14
CA SER A 46 5.69 -5.26 -29.95
C SER A 46 4.96 -4.01 -29.48
N THR A 47 4.26 -3.35 -30.40
CA THR A 47 3.07 -2.59 -30.03
C THR A 47 2.10 -3.60 -29.43
N GLY A 48 2.23 -3.80 -28.11
CA GLY A 48 1.41 -4.77 -27.39
C GLY A 48 -0.05 -4.38 -27.52
N SER A 49 -0.82 -5.24 -28.18
CA SER A 49 -2.27 -5.19 -28.07
C SER A 49 -2.63 -5.25 -26.59
N VAL A 50 -3.19 -4.16 -26.07
CA VAL A 50 -3.68 -4.13 -24.69
C VAL A 50 -4.76 -5.20 -24.56
N ASN A 51 -4.49 -6.21 -23.74
CA ASN A 51 -5.49 -7.24 -23.48
C ASN A 51 -6.63 -6.63 -22.65
N THR A 52 -7.76 -6.38 -23.27
CA THR A 52 -8.96 -5.83 -22.62
C THR A 52 -9.82 -6.87 -21.92
N ALA A 53 -9.41 -8.13 -21.93
CA ALA A 53 -10.16 -9.23 -21.31
C ALA A 53 -10.13 -9.20 -19.78
N GLY A 54 -9.36 -8.30 -19.17
CA GLY A 54 -9.16 -8.24 -17.73
C GLY A 54 -8.28 -9.39 -17.21
N PHE A 55 -7.95 -9.30 -15.94
CA PHE A 55 -7.25 -10.36 -15.21
C PHE A 55 -7.82 -10.48 -13.81
N THR A 56 -7.70 -11.65 -13.21
CA THR A 56 -8.12 -11.91 -11.85
C THR A 56 -6.90 -12.11 -10.96
N VAL A 57 -6.85 -11.40 -9.84
CA VAL A 57 -5.80 -11.53 -8.83
C VAL A 57 -6.43 -12.04 -7.55
N GLN A 58 -5.75 -12.98 -6.90
CA GLN A 58 -6.15 -13.48 -5.58
C GLN A 58 -5.16 -12.94 -4.54
N TYR A 59 -5.66 -12.16 -3.59
CA TYR A 59 -4.89 -11.58 -2.49
C TYR A 59 -4.97 -12.37 -1.17
N GLY A 60 -5.71 -13.47 -1.15
CA GLY A 60 -5.97 -14.25 0.06
C GLY A 60 -7.46 -14.33 0.39
N PRO A 61 -7.85 -14.45 1.67
CA PRO A 61 -9.24 -14.41 2.08
C PRO A 61 -9.87 -13.04 1.82
N ASN A 62 -11.19 -12.97 1.87
CA ASN A 62 -11.89 -11.69 1.76
C ASN A 62 -11.50 -10.78 2.93
N PRO A 63 -11.12 -9.52 2.66
CA PRO A 63 -10.80 -8.57 3.70
C PRO A 63 -12.02 -8.25 4.57
N GLU A 64 -11.81 -8.05 5.85
CA GLU A 64 -12.87 -7.64 6.78
C GLU A 64 -13.39 -6.24 6.44
N THR A 65 -12.50 -5.35 6.01
CA THR A 65 -12.81 -3.99 5.59
C THR A 65 -11.87 -3.52 4.48
N LEU A 66 -12.37 -2.61 3.64
CA LEU A 66 -11.58 -1.85 2.66
C LEU A 66 -11.43 -0.38 3.07
N ASP A 67 -11.89 -0.01 4.26
CA ASP A 67 -11.63 1.30 4.84
C ASP A 67 -10.17 1.37 5.32
N PRO A 68 -9.32 2.25 4.77
CA PRO A 68 -7.91 2.35 5.16
C PRO A 68 -7.69 2.63 6.64
N SER A 69 -8.58 3.41 7.27
CA SER A 69 -8.48 3.77 8.69
C SER A 69 -8.81 2.60 9.63
N LEU A 70 -9.61 1.64 9.17
CA LEU A 70 -10.08 0.50 9.98
C LEU A 70 -9.35 -0.80 9.70
N ASN A 71 -8.57 -0.86 8.62
CA ASN A 71 -7.88 -2.09 8.25
C ASN A 71 -6.72 -2.39 9.20
N SER A 72 -6.68 -3.64 9.68
CA SER A 72 -5.59 -4.16 10.53
C SER A 72 -4.97 -5.46 9.99
N ALA A 73 -5.36 -5.89 8.79
CA ALA A 73 -4.94 -7.15 8.21
C ALA A 73 -4.23 -6.97 6.85
N VAL A 74 -3.31 -7.90 6.54
CA VAL A 74 -2.49 -7.87 5.31
C VAL A 74 -3.32 -8.04 4.04
N ASP A 75 -4.36 -8.86 4.08
CA ASP A 75 -5.27 -9.10 2.95
C ASP A 75 -6.04 -7.82 2.57
N GLY A 76 -6.56 -7.09 3.58
CA GLY A 76 -7.16 -5.76 3.36
C GLY A 76 -6.14 -4.75 2.84
N ALA A 77 -4.94 -4.70 3.44
CA ALA A 77 -3.88 -3.78 3.01
C ALA A 77 -3.49 -3.99 1.55
N ASN A 78 -3.32 -5.24 1.10
CA ASN A 78 -3.00 -5.56 -0.29
C ASN A 78 -4.07 -5.05 -1.27
N THR A 79 -5.34 -5.09 -0.89
CA THR A 79 -6.43 -4.57 -1.71
C THR A 79 -6.44 -3.03 -1.67
N ILE A 80 -6.29 -2.43 -0.48
CA ILE A 80 -6.30 -0.98 -0.28
C ILE A 80 -5.20 -0.29 -1.11
N ILE A 81 -3.96 -0.79 -1.09
CA ILE A 81 -2.85 -0.21 -1.88
C ILE A 81 -3.03 -0.31 -3.40
N THR A 82 -3.96 -1.14 -3.89
CA THR A 82 -4.32 -1.21 -5.31
C THR A 82 -5.40 -0.22 -5.73
N ILE A 83 -6.21 0.25 -4.79
CA ILE A 83 -7.34 1.15 -5.07
C ILE A 83 -7.13 2.57 -4.56
N PHE A 84 -6.18 2.78 -3.64
CA PHE A 84 -5.82 4.10 -3.12
C PHE A 84 -4.36 4.41 -3.43
N GLU A 85 -4.09 5.64 -3.87
CA GLU A 85 -2.74 6.16 -4.01
C GLU A 85 -2.44 7.09 -2.83
N PRO A 86 -1.34 6.89 -2.07
CA PRO A 86 -0.97 7.76 -0.95
C PRO A 86 -0.27 9.05 -1.43
N LEU A 87 0.04 9.94 -0.48
CA LEU A 87 0.83 11.16 -0.76
C LEU A 87 2.17 10.84 -1.40
N LEU A 88 2.89 9.86 -0.83
CA LEU A 88 4.19 9.40 -1.28
C LEU A 88 4.16 7.89 -1.47
N ILE A 89 4.92 7.38 -2.42
CA ILE A 89 5.07 5.95 -2.71
C ILE A 89 6.54 5.54 -2.65
N ILE A 90 6.79 4.27 -2.48
CA ILE A 90 8.13 3.68 -2.60
C ILE A 90 8.20 3.01 -3.97
N ASN A 91 9.17 3.43 -4.80
CA ASN A 91 9.37 2.86 -6.13
C ASN A 91 10.13 1.51 -6.08
N GLU A 92 10.34 0.91 -7.24
CA GLU A 92 11.08 -0.36 -7.40
C GLU A 92 12.54 -0.32 -6.92
N ASN A 93 13.13 0.87 -6.81
CA ASN A 93 14.50 1.09 -6.31
C ASN A 93 14.55 1.34 -4.78
N ASN A 94 13.42 1.22 -4.07
CA ASN A 94 13.26 1.59 -2.66
C ASN A 94 13.48 3.09 -2.38
N GLU A 95 13.20 3.95 -3.34
CA GLU A 95 13.26 5.40 -3.17
C GLU A 95 11.85 5.94 -2.91
N VAL A 96 11.75 6.94 -2.02
CA VAL A 96 10.50 7.67 -1.79
C VAL A 96 10.30 8.63 -2.94
N VAL A 97 9.17 8.52 -3.62
CA VAL A 97 8.79 9.38 -4.74
C VAL A 97 7.37 9.90 -4.55
N GLY A 98 7.00 10.93 -5.31
CA GLY A 98 5.65 11.48 -5.25
C GLY A 98 4.59 10.46 -5.69
N GLY A 99 3.53 10.34 -4.89
CA GLY A 99 2.27 9.71 -5.25
C GLY A 99 1.28 10.80 -5.66
N GLN A 100 0.32 11.13 -4.79
CA GLN A 100 -0.58 12.26 -5.01
C GLN A 100 0.05 13.63 -4.72
N ALA A 101 1.14 13.66 -3.93
CA ALA A 101 1.98 14.86 -3.81
C ALA A 101 2.95 14.94 -5.00
N GLU A 102 3.02 16.13 -5.62
CA GLU A 102 4.02 16.45 -6.65
C GLU A 102 5.40 16.67 -6.03
N SER A 103 5.42 17.35 -4.89
CA SER A 103 6.65 17.67 -4.15
C SER A 103 6.37 17.77 -2.65
N TRP A 104 7.44 17.68 -1.87
CA TRP A 104 7.37 17.90 -0.43
C TRP A 104 8.66 18.50 0.07
N GLU A 105 8.56 19.25 1.17
CA GLU A 105 9.69 19.89 1.83
C GLU A 105 9.53 19.82 3.35
N ALA A 106 10.66 19.76 4.04
CA ALA A 106 10.73 19.86 5.49
C ALA A 106 11.31 21.19 5.89
N SER A 107 10.88 21.74 7.03
CA SER A 107 11.52 22.87 7.69
C SER A 107 12.96 22.52 8.14
N GLU A 108 13.77 23.54 8.45
CA GLU A 108 15.16 23.34 8.88
C GLU A 108 15.28 22.47 10.14
N ASP A 109 14.30 22.53 11.03
CA ASP A 109 14.22 21.70 12.24
C ASP A 109 13.65 20.30 12.00
N GLY A 110 13.16 20.02 10.77
CA GLY A 110 12.57 18.74 10.40
C GLY A 110 11.17 18.48 10.97
N LEU A 111 10.56 19.44 11.67
CA LEU A 111 9.29 19.23 12.33
C LEU A 111 8.08 19.58 11.47
N THR A 112 8.19 20.55 10.58
CA THR A 112 7.10 20.93 9.69
C THR A 112 7.31 20.38 8.29
N TRP A 113 6.36 19.59 7.81
CA TRP A 113 6.37 19.00 6.47
C TRP A 113 5.24 19.59 5.64
N THR A 114 5.58 20.11 4.46
CA THR A 114 4.62 20.67 3.51
C THR A 114 4.62 19.84 2.23
N PHE A 115 3.44 19.34 1.86
CA PHE A 115 3.23 18.56 0.65
C PHE A 115 2.45 19.39 -0.35
N THR A 116 2.94 19.52 -1.57
CA THR A 116 2.22 20.14 -2.69
C THR A 116 1.51 19.07 -3.49
N MET A 117 0.20 19.19 -3.63
CA MET A 117 -0.62 18.22 -4.37
C MET A 117 -0.43 18.38 -5.88
N ARG A 118 -0.46 17.28 -6.63
CA ARG A 118 -0.51 17.31 -8.08
C ARG A 118 -1.79 18.02 -8.57
N ASP A 119 -1.71 18.70 -9.69
CA ASP A 119 -2.90 19.29 -10.33
C ASP A 119 -3.81 18.21 -10.94
N GLY A 120 -5.11 18.46 -10.90
CA GLY A 120 -6.11 17.64 -11.59
C GLY A 120 -6.41 16.29 -10.96
N LEU A 121 -6.06 16.09 -9.68
CA LEU A 121 -6.43 14.88 -8.95
C LEU A 121 -7.94 14.73 -8.84
N LYS A 122 -8.43 13.50 -9.03
CA LYS A 122 -9.84 13.17 -9.00
C LYS A 122 -10.11 11.88 -8.23
N TRP A 123 -11.23 11.84 -7.56
CA TRP A 123 -11.84 10.61 -7.09
C TRP A 123 -12.40 9.79 -8.26
N SER A 124 -12.70 8.53 -8.02
CA SER A 124 -13.26 7.62 -9.04
C SER A 124 -14.63 8.06 -9.59
N ASP A 125 -15.35 8.88 -8.85
CA ASP A 125 -16.63 9.48 -9.27
C ASP A 125 -16.47 10.78 -10.08
N GLY A 126 -15.22 11.25 -10.25
CA GLY A 126 -14.87 12.46 -11.00
C GLY A 126 -14.84 13.75 -10.17
N THR A 127 -15.17 13.70 -8.89
CA THR A 127 -15.02 14.86 -8.00
C THR A 127 -13.56 15.20 -7.75
N ASP A 128 -13.26 16.46 -7.38
CA ASP A 128 -11.90 16.89 -7.09
C ASP A 128 -11.38 16.25 -5.82
N LEU A 129 -10.14 15.72 -5.87
CA LEU A 129 -9.39 15.29 -4.71
C LEU A 129 -8.36 16.36 -4.38
N THR A 130 -8.30 16.79 -3.12
CA THR A 130 -7.51 17.91 -2.64
C THR A 130 -6.80 17.60 -1.34
N ALA A 131 -5.93 18.50 -0.87
CA ALA A 131 -5.31 18.40 0.44
C ALA A 131 -6.33 18.32 1.60
N LYS A 132 -7.54 18.85 1.40
CA LYS A 132 -8.62 18.81 2.42
C LYS A 132 -9.12 17.39 2.68
N ASP A 133 -9.08 16.50 1.67
CA ASP A 133 -9.44 15.09 1.82
C ASP A 133 -8.42 14.36 2.69
N PHE A 134 -7.14 14.71 2.58
CA PHE A 134 -6.09 14.21 3.47
C PHE A 134 -6.25 14.74 4.89
N GLU A 135 -6.44 16.05 5.08
CA GLU A 135 -6.72 16.62 6.39
C GLU A 135 -7.90 15.91 7.07
N TYR A 136 -9.01 15.74 6.34
CA TYR A 136 -10.16 14.99 6.83
C TYR A 136 -9.80 13.55 7.22
N THR A 137 -9.02 12.85 6.40
CA THR A 137 -8.61 11.47 6.66
C THR A 137 -7.81 11.34 7.94
N PHE A 138 -6.82 12.22 8.17
CA PHE A 138 -6.03 12.22 9.40
C PHE A 138 -6.89 12.52 10.64
N LYS A 139 -7.75 13.53 10.55
CA LYS A 139 -8.68 13.90 11.63
C LYS A 139 -9.72 12.82 11.91
N ARG A 140 -10.21 12.15 10.88
CA ARG A 140 -11.09 11.00 11.02
C ARG A 140 -10.38 9.84 11.71
N MET A 141 -9.14 9.56 11.33
CA MET A 141 -8.37 8.44 11.89
C MET A 141 -8.05 8.63 13.37
N VAL A 142 -7.74 9.86 13.81
CA VAL A 142 -7.46 10.16 15.22
C VAL A 142 -8.72 10.21 16.10
N ASN A 143 -9.90 10.43 15.50
CA ASN A 143 -11.16 10.49 16.25
C ASN A 143 -11.48 9.12 16.89
N PRO A 144 -11.66 9.04 18.22
CA PRO A 144 -11.99 7.79 18.92
C PRO A 144 -13.26 7.09 18.38
N ASP A 145 -14.24 7.86 17.91
CA ASP A 145 -15.48 7.30 17.32
C ASP A 145 -15.21 6.46 16.08
N THR A 146 -14.11 6.70 15.38
CA THR A 146 -13.68 5.88 14.25
C THR A 146 -13.13 4.53 14.70
N ALA A 147 -12.63 4.44 15.94
CA ALA A 147 -12.00 3.24 16.50
C ALA A 147 -10.89 2.67 15.60
N ALA A 148 -10.07 3.52 15.01
CA ALA A 148 -8.99 3.15 14.12
C ALA A 148 -7.87 2.42 14.90
N PRO A 149 -7.59 1.13 14.60
CA PRO A 149 -6.70 0.30 15.43
C PRO A 149 -5.24 0.76 15.39
N TYR A 150 -4.84 1.51 14.38
CA TYR A 150 -3.47 2.02 14.21
C TYR A 150 -3.35 3.54 14.35
N ALA A 151 -4.35 4.23 14.90
CA ALA A 151 -4.31 5.69 15.05
C ALA A 151 -3.05 6.16 15.78
N GLU A 152 -2.76 5.62 16.95
CA GLU A 152 -1.57 5.96 17.76
C GLU A 152 -0.27 5.61 17.02
N THR A 153 -0.18 4.42 16.45
CA THR A 153 1.03 3.96 15.73
C THR A 153 1.36 4.83 14.52
N CYS A 154 0.34 5.28 13.78
CA CYS A 154 0.51 6.06 12.56
C CYS A 154 0.60 7.57 12.80
N LEU A 155 -0.12 8.09 13.78
CA LEU A 155 -0.32 9.52 13.97
C LEU A 155 0.29 10.06 15.27
N GLY A 156 0.75 9.20 16.19
CA GLY A 156 1.23 9.59 17.51
C GLY A 156 2.45 10.52 17.50
N MET A 157 3.15 10.62 16.38
CA MET A 157 4.26 11.57 16.19
C MET A 157 3.79 12.96 15.73
N ILE A 158 2.51 13.11 15.37
CA ILE A 158 1.97 14.40 14.90
C ILE A 158 1.63 15.24 16.13
N ASP A 159 2.05 16.49 16.09
CA ASP A 159 1.74 17.46 17.14
C ASP A 159 0.23 17.62 17.35
N GLY A 160 -0.19 17.69 18.61
CA GLY A 160 -1.60 17.74 18.98
C GLY A 160 -2.32 16.39 19.04
N PHE A 161 -1.63 15.25 18.80
CA PHE A 161 -2.24 13.93 18.78
C PHE A 161 -2.99 13.59 20.07
N ASP A 162 -2.38 13.80 21.25
CA ASP A 162 -2.99 13.45 22.53
C ASP A 162 -4.29 14.21 22.80
N ALA A 163 -4.31 15.49 22.47
CA ALA A 163 -5.51 16.31 22.58
C ALA A 163 -6.58 15.92 21.54
N ALA A 164 -6.16 15.53 20.35
CA ALA A 164 -7.06 15.11 19.27
C ALA A 164 -7.72 13.76 19.59
N ALA A 165 -6.96 12.81 20.12
CA ALA A 165 -7.44 11.47 20.47
C ALA A 165 -8.17 11.42 21.82
N GLY A 166 -7.96 12.42 22.68
CA GLY A 166 -8.46 12.40 24.05
C GLY A 166 -7.63 11.51 25.00
N PHE A 167 -6.37 11.21 24.68
CA PHE A 167 -5.49 10.47 25.56
C PHE A 167 -5.07 11.28 26.78
N PRO A 168 -4.76 10.63 27.93
CA PRO A 168 -4.24 11.34 29.08
C PRO A 168 -2.91 12.02 28.74
N ASP A 169 -2.67 13.21 29.32
CA ASP A 169 -1.40 13.90 29.20
C ASP A 169 -0.24 13.09 29.80
N ALA A 170 0.99 13.57 29.63
CA ALA A 170 2.19 12.90 30.16
C ALA A 170 2.17 12.72 31.69
N ASP A 171 1.37 13.48 32.41
CA ASP A 171 1.19 13.41 33.83
C ASP A 171 0.02 12.49 34.24
N GLY A 172 -0.68 11.92 33.26
CA GLY A 172 -1.80 10.98 33.46
C GLY A 172 -3.12 11.65 33.85
N ASN A 173 -3.25 12.98 33.67
CA ASN A 173 -4.50 13.66 33.94
C ASN A 173 -5.52 13.29 32.85
N PRO A 174 -6.81 13.07 33.23
CA PRO A 174 -7.83 12.83 32.25
C PRO A 174 -7.89 14.01 31.28
N THR A 175 -7.70 13.71 30.03
CA THR A 175 -7.75 14.72 29.00
C THR A 175 -9.16 15.20 28.76
N VAL A 176 -9.19 16.35 28.20
CA VAL A 176 -10.30 17.05 27.57
C VAL A 176 -11.06 16.09 26.64
N GLU A 177 -12.30 16.36 26.38
CA GLU A 177 -13.07 15.74 25.31
C GLU A 177 -12.22 15.66 24.02
N PRO A 178 -12.21 14.53 23.30
CA PRO A 178 -11.45 14.38 22.06
C PRO A 178 -11.75 15.52 21.09
N ASN A 179 -10.69 16.11 20.56
CA ASN A 179 -10.81 17.19 19.58
C ASN A 179 -9.94 16.90 18.36
N PRO A 180 -10.46 16.21 17.33
CA PRO A 180 -9.70 15.92 16.11
C PRO A 180 -9.10 17.14 15.43
N ASP A 181 -9.65 18.34 15.65
CA ASP A 181 -9.14 19.59 15.11
C ASP A 181 -7.87 20.09 15.81
N ALA A 182 -7.51 19.51 16.97
CA ALA A 182 -6.25 19.78 17.63
C ALA A 182 -5.04 19.12 16.93
N LEU A 183 -5.27 18.13 16.07
CA LEU A 183 -4.20 17.48 15.30
C LEU A 183 -3.62 18.48 14.29
N ASN A 184 -2.29 18.70 14.37
CA ASN A 184 -1.60 19.67 13.51
C ASN A 184 -1.35 19.10 12.09
N VAL A 185 -2.45 18.80 11.42
CA VAL A 185 -2.54 18.48 9.99
C VAL A 185 -3.51 19.48 9.36
N LYS A 186 -3.06 20.29 8.40
CA LYS A 186 -3.86 21.37 7.84
C LYS A 186 -3.68 21.50 6.34
N ALA A 187 -4.79 21.52 5.62
CA ALA A 187 -4.83 21.88 4.21
C ALA A 187 -4.90 23.40 4.03
N SER A 188 -4.32 23.91 2.95
CA SER A 188 -4.53 25.28 2.51
C SER A 188 -5.97 25.53 2.05
N ASP A 189 -6.41 26.77 2.06
CA ASP A 189 -7.77 27.14 1.67
C ASP A 189 -8.10 26.73 0.22
N ASP A 190 -7.12 26.81 -0.66
CA ASP A 190 -7.22 26.40 -2.08
C ASP A 190 -7.10 24.87 -2.27
N GLY A 191 -6.81 24.11 -1.20
CA GLY A 191 -6.68 22.66 -1.23
C GLY A 191 -5.43 22.14 -1.95
N LYS A 192 -4.44 22.98 -2.22
CA LYS A 192 -3.24 22.62 -2.97
C LYS A 192 -2.09 22.14 -2.12
N THR A 193 -2.05 22.51 -0.86
CA THR A 193 -0.98 22.10 0.05
C THR A 193 -1.53 21.47 1.33
N LEU A 194 -0.80 20.47 1.84
CA LEU A 194 -1.04 19.87 3.14
C LEU A 194 0.19 20.11 4.02
N THR A 195 -0.02 20.68 5.20
CA THR A 195 1.04 20.86 6.19
C THR A 195 0.81 19.92 7.35
N ILE A 196 1.86 19.21 7.75
CA ILE A 196 1.88 18.30 8.91
C ILE A 196 2.99 18.76 9.84
N VAL A 197 2.68 18.94 11.13
CA VAL A 197 3.66 19.30 12.16
C VAL A 197 3.89 18.11 13.07
N LEU A 198 5.15 17.77 13.29
CA LEU A 198 5.58 16.69 14.18
C LEU A 198 5.91 17.26 15.57
N SER A 199 5.74 16.44 16.61
CA SER A 199 5.99 16.83 18.00
C SER A 199 7.47 16.67 18.40
N TYR A 200 8.26 15.86 17.66
CA TYR A 200 9.69 15.57 17.90
C TYR A 200 10.36 15.00 16.67
#